data_316fc372ac6e8f393ccec55eb67e26da
#
_entry.id   316fc372ac6e8f393ccec55eb67e26da
#
_cell.length_a   1.000
_cell.length_b   1.000
_cell.length_c   1.000
_cell.angle_alpha   90.00
_cell.angle_beta   90.00
_cell.angle_gamma   90.00
#
_symmetry.space_group_name_H-M   'P 1'
#
loop_
_entity.id
_entity.type
_entity.pdbx_description
1 polymer ?
#
loop_
_entity_poly.entity_id
_entity_poly.type
_entity_poly.pdbx_seq_one_letter_code
_entity_poly.pdbx_strand_id
1 'polypeptide(L)'
;MKKIILILFFASIFVQTQVETRTFNNGNLILEDVPNIPEEIKKELKGYQNIRSASFRGFKSDNEGVFISTRFGDVGQLHVVDKPLGMRKQVTFFDEPIGSVSVQPKGELIAFTMDSGGSENAQIYVMNPENGRTVLVSDGESRNG
;
A
#
# COMPACT_ATOMS: atom_id res chain seq x y z
N MET A 1 -13.96 -78.64 15.84
CA MET A 1 -13.52 -77.38 16.46
C MET A 1 -13.16 -76.43 15.31
N LYS A 2 -14.01 -75.43 14.98
CA LYS A 2 -13.78 -74.43 13.92
C LYS A 2 -13.04 -73.24 14.56
N LYS A 3 -11.82 -72.96 14.11
CA LYS A 3 -11.04 -71.80 14.51
C LYS A 3 -11.53 -70.59 13.70
N ILE A 4 -12.13 -69.58 14.36
CA ILE A 4 -12.49 -68.29 13.77
C ILE A 4 -11.24 -67.41 13.84
N ILE A 5 -10.69 -67.06 12.68
CA ILE A 5 -9.62 -66.07 12.56
C ILE A 5 -10.28 -64.71 12.43
N LEU A 6 -10.12 -63.86 13.48
CA LEU A 6 -10.58 -62.48 13.49
C LEU A 6 -9.49 -61.61 12.84
N ILE A 7 -9.74 -61.15 11.61
CA ILE A 7 -8.84 -60.20 10.89
C ILE A 7 -9.24 -58.79 11.32
N LEU A 8 -8.42 -58.16 12.17
CA LEU A 8 -8.54 -56.76 12.53
C LEU A 8 -7.99 -55.87 11.34
N PHE A 9 -8.91 -55.25 10.64
CA PHE A 9 -8.56 -54.27 9.61
C PHE A 9 -8.22 -52.95 10.28
N PHE A 10 -6.94 -52.61 10.37
CA PHE A 10 -6.49 -51.28 10.79
C PHE A 10 -6.68 -50.29 9.63
N ALA A 11 -7.76 -49.52 9.63
CA ALA A 11 -7.96 -48.42 8.73
C ALA A 11 -7.08 -47.24 9.20
N SER A 12 -5.99 -47.00 8.52
CA SER A 12 -5.16 -45.80 8.71
C SER A 12 -5.94 -44.58 8.20
N ILE A 13 -6.45 -43.76 9.13
CA ILE A 13 -7.05 -42.46 8.79
C ILE A 13 -5.90 -41.51 8.50
N PHE A 14 -5.63 -41.28 7.24
CA PHE A 14 -4.78 -40.17 6.82
C PHE A 14 -5.55 -38.86 7.06
N VAL A 15 -5.25 -38.18 8.14
CA VAL A 15 -5.68 -36.77 8.34
C VAL A 15 -4.84 -35.93 7.42
N GLN A 16 -5.40 -35.57 6.28
CA GLN A 16 -4.81 -34.61 5.37
C GLN A 16 -5.10 -33.22 5.95
N THR A 17 -4.11 -32.60 6.57
CA THR A 17 -4.21 -31.20 6.99
C THR A 17 -4.25 -30.34 5.73
N GLN A 18 -5.40 -29.73 5.47
CA GLN A 18 -5.54 -28.77 4.37
C GLN A 18 -4.91 -27.46 4.79
N VAL A 19 -3.90 -27.00 4.03
CA VAL A 19 -3.25 -25.70 4.24
C VAL A 19 -4.24 -24.59 3.90
N GLU A 20 -4.50 -23.69 4.86
CA GLU A 20 -5.32 -22.50 4.62
C GLU A 20 -4.48 -21.47 3.87
N THR A 21 -4.85 -21.20 2.63
CA THR A 21 -4.17 -20.20 1.79
C THR A 21 -5.02 -18.95 1.65
N ARG A 22 -4.44 -17.78 1.93
CA ARG A 22 -5.08 -16.47 1.77
C ARG A 22 -4.22 -15.59 0.87
N THR A 23 -4.85 -14.89 -0.06
CA THR A 23 -4.16 -14.05 -1.06
C THR A 23 -4.62 -12.60 -0.92
N PHE A 24 -3.67 -11.67 -0.90
CA PHE A 24 -3.88 -10.22 -0.76
C PHE A 24 -3.08 -9.45 -1.81
N ASN A 25 -3.33 -8.15 -1.89
CA ASN A 25 -2.55 -7.20 -2.70
C ASN A 25 -2.44 -7.65 -4.18
N ASN A 26 -3.58 -7.97 -4.80
CA ASN A 26 -3.66 -8.43 -6.20
C ASN A 26 -2.78 -9.67 -6.51
N GLY A 27 -2.60 -10.56 -5.52
CA GLY A 27 -1.78 -11.76 -5.66
C GLY A 27 -0.31 -11.61 -5.23
N ASN A 28 0.13 -10.42 -4.87
CA ASN A 28 1.53 -10.17 -4.47
C ASN A 28 1.85 -10.67 -3.03
N LEU A 29 0.84 -10.97 -2.22
CA LEU A 29 1.02 -11.55 -0.89
C LEU A 29 0.18 -12.82 -0.75
N ILE A 30 0.84 -13.95 -0.52
CA ILE A 30 0.22 -15.24 -0.27
C ILE A 30 0.59 -15.67 1.15
N LEU A 31 -0.40 -15.95 1.98
CA LEU A 31 -0.23 -16.45 3.34
C LEU A 31 -0.72 -17.90 3.40
N GLU A 32 0.13 -18.80 3.86
CA GLU A 32 -0.17 -20.24 4.03
C GLU A 32 -0.05 -20.59 5.51
N ASP A 33 -1.14 -21.10 6.12
CA ASP A 33 -1.25 -21.45 7.54
C ASP A 33 -0.80 -20.34 8.52
N VAL A 34 -0.85 -19.07 8.10
CA VAL A 34 -0.53 -17.94 8.97
C VAL A 34 -1.75 -17.58 9.82
N PRO A 35 -1.69 -17.61 11.16
CA PRO A 35 -2.82 -17.25 11.99
C PRO A 35 -3.23 -15.79 11.82
N ASN A 36 -4.51 -15.50 12.05
CA ASN A 36 -4.98 -14.11 12.05
C ASN A 36 -4.36 -13.34 13.21
N ILE A 37 -3.95 -12.10 12.95
CA ILE A 37 -3.46 -11.21 14.01
C ILE A 37 -4.63 -10.85 14.92
N PRO A 38 -4.55 -11.09 16.25
CA PRO A 38 -5.58 -10.72 17.21
C PRO A 38 -5.92 -9.22 17.13
N GLU A 39 -7.19 -8.87 17.31
CA GLU A 39 -7.66 -7.49 17.24
C GLU A 39 -7.04 -6.58 18.31
N GLU A 40 -6.71 -7.13 19.48
CA GLU A 40 -6.00 -6.41 20.54
C GLU A 40 -4.63 -5.91 20.05
N ILE A 41 -3.86 -6.77 19.38
CA ILE A 41 -2.54 -6.42 18.83
C ILE A 41 -2.70 -5.35 17.74
N LYS A 42 -3.68 -5.49 16.85
CA LYS A 42 -3.96 -4.47 15.82
C LYS A 42 -4.31 -3.11 16.44
N LYS A 43 -5.10 -3.12 17.52
CA LYS A 43 -5.50 -1.90 18.23
C LYS A 43 -4.32 -1.21 18.92
N GLU A 44 -3.45 -1.98 19.57
CA GLU A 44 -2.24 -1.46 20.20
C GLU A 44 -1.27 -0.88 19.15
N LEU A 45 -1.02 -1.59 18.05
CA LEU A 45 -0.15 -1.14 16.96
C LEU A 45 -0.62 0.18 16.32
N LYS A 46 -1.94 0.40 16.23
CA LYS A 46 -2.48 1.66 15.69
C LYS A 46 -1.96 2.89 16.43
N GLY A 47 -1.75 2.81 17.74
CA GLY A 47 -1.18 3.90 18.54
C GLY A 47 0.22 4.30 18.09
N TYR A 48 1.05 3.31 17.77
CA TYR A 48 2.42 3.52 17.28
C TYR A 48 2.50 3.87 15.80
N GLN A 49 1.58 3.35 14.99
CA GLN A 49 1.53 3.58 13.55
C GLN A 49 0.92 4.93 13.16
N ASN A 50 0.17 5.57 14.04
CA ASN A 50 -0.50 6.85 13.78
C ASN A 50 0.42 8.09 13.92
N ILE A 51 1.72 7.91 13.71
CA ILE A 51 2.67 9.02 13.63
C ILE A 51 2.45 9.75 12.31
N ARG A 52 2.10 11.05 12.40
CA ARG A 52 1.87 11.91 11.24
C ARG A 52 3.13 12.73 10.93
N SER A 53 4.18 12.05 10.49
CA SER A 53 5.35 12.71 9.93
C SER A 53 4.96 13.47 8.66
N ALA A 54 5.74 14.48 8.30
CA ALA A 54 5.62 15.20 7.05
C ALA A 54 6.98 15.26 6.38
N SER A 55 7.09 14.73 5.16
CA SER A 55 8.31 14.77 4.37
C SER A 55 8.15 15.84 3.28
N PHE A 56 9.10 16.76 3.19
CA PHE A 56 9.16 17.75 2.10
C PHE A 56 9.32 17.06 0.75
N ARG A 57 8.57 17.52 -0.26
CA ARG A 57 8.56 16.96 -1.62
C ARG A 57 8.93 18.00 -2.70
N GLY A 58 8.73 19.27 -2.44
CA GLY A 58 9.09 20.33 -3.36
C GLY A 58 8.35 21.62 -3.04
N PHE A 59 8.82 22.71 -3.65
CA PHE A 59 8.11 23.98 -3.66
C PHE A 59 7.05 23.99 -4.77
N LYS A 60 5.95 24.70 -4.56
CA LYS A 60 5.04 25.05 -5.64
C LYS A 60 5.78 25.92 -6.68
N SER A 61 5.30 25.92 -7.92
CA SER A 61 5.91 26.70 -8.99
C SER A 61 5.89 28.21 -8.77
N ASP A 62 4.93 28.70 -8.00
CA ASP A 62 4.81 30.10 -7.54
C ASP A 62 5.73 30.46 -6.36
N ASN A 63 6.40 29.47 -5.77
CA ASN A 63 7.18 29.58 -4.52
C ASN A 63 6.40 30.03 -3.29
N GLU A 64 5.08 30.07 -3.34
CA GLU A 64 4.23 30.51 -2.22
C GLU A 64 3.77 29.34 -1.32
N GLY A 65 4.16 28.11 -1.63
CA GLY A 65 3.80 26.94 -0.85
C GLY A 65 4.71 25.76 -1.10
N VAL A 66 4.44 24.67 -0.38
CA VAL A 66 5.21 23.44 -0.45
C VAL A 66 4.31 22.23 -0.61
N PHE A 67 4.81 21.22 -1.29
CA PHE A 67 4.27 19.88 -1.28
C PHE A 67 4.95 19.04 -0.20
N ILE A 68 4.14 18.32 0.57
CA ILE A 68 4.60 17.38 1.59
C ILE A 68 3.92 16.03 1.38
N SER A 69 4.61 14.96 1.72
CA SER A 69 3.98 13.64 1.88
C SER A 69 3.71 13.42 3.36
N THR A 70 2.48 13.12 3.70
CA THR A 70 2.05 12.78 5.07
C THR A 70 0.89 11.79 5.02
N ARG A 71 0.64 11.11 6.13
CA ARG A 71 -0.41 10.10 6.23
C ARG A 71 -1.49 10.55 7.21
N PHE A 72 -2.72 10.70 6.71
CA PHE A 72 -3.93 10.88 7.53
C PHE A 72 -4.84 9.64 7.54
N GLY A 73 -4.74 8.81 6.51
CA GLY A 73 -5.38 7.50 6.37
C GLY A 73 -4.36 6.36 6.51
N ASP A 74 -4.54 5.32 5.71
CA ASP A 74 -3.72 4.10 5.77
C ASP A 74 -2.37 4.25 5.08
N VAL A 75 -2.28 5.07 4.02
CA VAL A 75 -1.08 5.27 3.21
C VAL A 75 -0.67 6.73 3.11
N GLY A 76 0.61 6.97 2.78
CA GLY A 76 1.17 8.30 2.56
C GLY A 76 0.65 8.93 1.28
N GLN A 77 0.05 10.12 1.39
CA GLN A 77 -0.50 10.88 0.27
C GLN A 77 0.18 12.25 0.16
N LEU A 78 0.06 12.88 -1.01
CA LEU A 78 0.57 14.22 -1.25
C LEU A 78 -0.39 15.26 -0.70
N HIS A 79 0.17 16.26 -0.03
CA HIS A 79 -0.55 17.40 0.51
C HIS A 79 0.15 18.69 0.10
N VAL A 80 -0.60 19.75 -0.01
CA VAL A 80 -0.08 21.11 -0.18
C VAL A 80 -0.24 21.91 1.12
N VAL A 81 0.76 22.73 1.40
CA VAL A 81 0.74 23.75 2.47
C VAL A 81 1.06 25.10 1.81
N ASP A 82 0.07 25.96 1.69
CA ASP A 82 0.18 27.19 0.93
C ASP A 82 0.99 28.31 1.64
N LYS A 83 1.15 28.22 2.96
CA LYS A 83 1.89 29.22 3.76
C LYS A 83 2.38 28.61 5.08
N PRO A 84 3.40 29.21 5.72
CA PRO A 84 3.81 28.80 7.05
C PRO A 84 2.62 28.74 8.04
N LEU A 85 2.57 27.68 8.86
CA LEU A 85 1.45 27.37 9.78
C LEU A 85 0.10 27.14 9.08
N GLY A 86 0.06 27.00 7.76
CA GLY A 86 -1.13 26.70 6.98
C GLY A 86 -1.62 25.27 7.16
N MET A 87 -2.88 25.05 6.76
CA MET A 87 -3.46 23.69 6.73
C MET A 87 -2.74 22.81 5.71
N ARG A 88 -2.66 21.54 6.03
CA ARG A 88 -2.26 20.49 5.07
C ARG A 88 -3.50 20.10 4.26
N LYS A 89 -3.56 20.50 3.01
CA LYS A 89 -4.64 20.13 2.08
C LYS A 89 -4.21 18.90 1.29
N GLN A 90 -4.93 17.80 1.44
CA GLN A 90 -4.65 16.59 0.66
C GLN A 90 -4.99 16.81 -0.81
N VAL A 91 -4.07 16.41 -1.71
CA VAL A 91 -4.23 16.55 -3.16
C VAL A 91 -4.24 15.22 -3.91
N THR A 92 -3.84 14.12 -3.26
CA THR A 92 -3.94 12.76 -3.81
C THR A 92 -4.76 11.86 -2.90
N PHE A 93 -5.52 10.92 -3.48
CA PHE A 93 -6.47 10.06 -2.76
C PHE A 93 -6.40 8.63 -3.31
N PHE A 94 -5.21 8.07 -3.42
CA PHE A 94 -4.99 6.71 -3.91
C PHE A 94 -4.97 5.71 -2.77
N ASP A 95 -5.26 4.46 -3.09
CA ASP A 95 -5.16 3.35 -2.12
C ASP A 95 -3.70 2.97 -1.86
N GLU A 96 -2.80 3.31 -2.77
CA GLU A 96 -1.36 3.06 -2.67
C GLU A 96 -0.58 4.31 -2.22
N PRO A 97 0.56 4.13 -1.55
CA PRO A 97 1.39 5.25 -1.12
C PRO A 97 2.05 5.96 -2.30
N ILE A 98 2.12 7.29 -2.24
CA ILE A 98 2.90 8.08 -3.19
C ILE A 98 4.40 7.93 -2.88
N GLY A 99 5.18 7.55 -3.87
CA GLY A 99 6.63 7.40 -3.79
C GLY A 99 7.39 8.72 -4.02
N SER A 100 8.27 8.73 -5.02
CA SER A 100 9.03 9.93 -5.43
C SER A 100 8.09 10.98 -6.01
N VAL A 101 8.39 12.26 -5.80
CA VAL A 101 7.61 13.38 -6.32
C VAL A 101 8.55 14.40 -6.96
N SER A 102 8.18 14.88 -8.15
CA SER A 102 8.88 15.94 -8.86
C SER A 102 7.88 17.00 -9.30
N VAL A 103 8.11 18.24 -8.91
CA VAL A 103 7.27 19.38 -9.31
C VAL A 103 7.80 19.97 -10.60
N GLN A 104 6.91 20.24 -11.55
CA GLN A 104 7.29 20.86 -12.82
C GLN A 104 7.87 22.26 -12.58
N PRO A 105 9.11 22.54 -13.03
CA PRO A 105 9.65 23.89 -12.97
C PRO A 105 8.83 24.85 -13.86
N LYS A 106 8.36 25.96 -13.31
CA LYS A 106 7.57 26.98 -14.03
C LYS A 106 6.24 26.44 -14.62
N GLY A 107 5.67 25.41 -14.02
CA GLY A 107 4.41 24.83 -14.43
C GLY A 107 3.62 24.34 -13.23
N GLU A 108 2.43 23.77 -13.47
CA GLU A 108 1.50 23.34 -12.42
C GLU A 108 1.46 21.82 -12.24
N LEU A 109 2.16 21.08 -13.09
CA LEU A 109 2.10 19.62 -13.06
C LEU A 109 3.06 19.04 -12.02
N ILE A 110 2.68 17.88 -11.51
CA ILE A 110 3.47 17.06 -10.59
C ILE A 110 3.64 15.69 -11.21
N ALA A 111 4.87 15.21 -11.30
CA ALA A 111 5.15 13.81 -11.57
C ALA A 111 5.38 13.07 -10.26
N PHE A 112 4.88 11.85 -10.14
CA PHE A 112 5.12 10.99 -8.98
C PHE A 112 5.17 9.53 -9.38
N THR A 113 5.80 8.71 -8.51
CA THR A 113 5.79 7.26 -8.67
C THR A 113 4.78 6.63 -7.71
N MET A 114 4.15 5.56 -8.15
CA MET A 114 3.26 4.73 -7.34
C MET A 114 3.29 3.31 -7.88
N ASP A 115 3.30 2.31 -7.01
CA ASP A 115 3.17 0.92 -7.43
C ASP A 115 1.72 0.42 -7.26
N SER A 116 1.47 -0.83 -7.54
CA SER A 116 0.17 -1.45 -7.37
C SER A 116 0.30 -2.74 -6.56
N GLY A 117 -0.37 -2.77 -5.40
CA GLY A 117 -0.45 -3.96 -4.55
C GLY A 117 0.90 -4.45 -4.02
N GLY A 118 1.91 -3.58 -3.86
CA GLY A 118 3.24 -3.95 -3.40
C GLY A 118 4.04 -4.77 -4.41
N SER A 119 3.76 -4.61 -5.72
CA SER A 119 4.47 -5.30 -6.82
C SER A 119 5.92 -4.89 -6.95
N GLU A 120 6.33 -3.77 -6.35
CA GLU A 120 7.64 -3.11 -6.50
C GLU A 120 7.91 -2.60 -7.93
N ASN A 121 6.93 -2.66 -8.82
CA ASN A 121 6.99 -2.14 -10.19
C ASN A 121 6.39 -0.73 -10.24
N ALA A 122 7.07 0.22 -9.59
CA ALA A 122 6.60 1.58 -9.53
C ALA A 122 6.40 2.17 -10.93
N GLN A 123 5.24 2.78 -11.15
CA GLN A 123 4.86 3.44 -12.37
C GLN A 123 4.92 4.95 -12.20
N ILE A 124 5.12 5.68 -13.30
CA ILE A 124 5.20 7.15 -13.30
C ILE A 124 3.85 7.71 -13.73
N TYR A 125 3.34 8.60 -12.91
CA TYR A 125 2.11 9.35 -13.14
C TYR A 125 2.41 10.85 -13.22
N VAL A 126 1.62 11.57 -14.01
CA VAL A 126 1.59 13.02 -14.04
C VAL A 126 0.21 13.51 -13.65
N MET A 127 0.15 14.45 -12.73
CA MET A 127 -1.09 15.00 -12.19
C MET A 127 -1.10 16.53 -12.23
N ASN A 128 -2.26 17.08 -12.49
CA ASN A 128 -2.55 18.48 -12.19
C ASN A 128 -3.17 18.57 -10.78
N PRO A 129 -2.50 19.18 -9.79
CA PRO A 129 -2.97 19.22 -8.41
C PRO A 129 -4.21 20.08 -8.18
N GLU A 130 -4.55 20.99 -9.11
CA GLU A 130 -5.73 21.85 -8.97
C GLU A 130 -7.03 21.12 -9.28
N ASN A 131 -7.02 20.20 -10.25
CA ASN A 131 -8.21 19.48 -10.68
C ASN A 131 -8.14 17.96 -10.48
N GLY A 132 -7.02 17.45 -9.97
CA GLY A 132 -6.80 16.03 -9.68
C GLY A 132 -6.65 15.13 -10.93
N ARG A 133 -6.64 15.68 -12.14
CA ARG A 133 -6.48 14.88 -13.35
C ARG A 133 -5.11 14.22 -13.37
N THR A 134 -5.11 12.89 -13.38
CA THR A 134 -3.91 12.06 -13.34
C THR A 134 -3.81 11.19 -14.60
N VAL A 135 -2.61 11.06 -15.15
CA VAL A 135 -2.31 10.26 -16.34
C VAL A 135 -1.10 9.38 -16.05
N LEU A 136 -1.20 8.10 -16.37
CA LEU A 136 -0.06 7.17 -16.41
C LEU A 136 0.79 7.53 -17.63
N VAL A 137 2.11 7.71 -17.44
CA VAL A 137 3.05 8.08 -18.52
C VAL A 137 4.12 7.03 -18.77
N SER A 138 4.28 6.06 -17.86
CA SER A 138 5.12 4.87 -18.09
C SER A 138 4.32 3.75 -18.77
N ASP A 139 4.98 2.64 -19.08
CA ASP A 139 4.41 1.50 -19.83
C ASP A 139 3.39 0.67 -19.04
N GLY A 140 3.32 0.83 -17.72
CA GLY A 140 2.44 0.06 -16.85
C GLY A 140 2.99 -1.29 -16.40
N GLU A 141 4.13 -1.71 -16.90
CA GLU A 141 4.69 -3.06 -16.71
C GLU A 141 6.09 -3.04 -16.07
N SER A 142 6.98 -2.21 -16.59
CA SER A 142 8.36 -2.14 -16.13
C SER A 142 8.50 -1.35 -14.84
N ARG A 143 9.52 -1.70 -14.04
CA ARG A 143 9.89 -0.89 -12.88
C ARG A 143 10.50 0.44 -13.32
N ASN A 144 9.95 1.54 -12.83
CA ASN A 144 10.42 2.91 -13.09
C ASN A 144 10.83 3.57 -11.76
N GLY A 145 11.98 4.25 -11.74
CA GLY A 145 12.49 4.90 -10.53
C GLY A 145 13.74 5.71 -10.77
#